data_a7be2a782f62ad8279ca63fa255e4c49
#
_entry.id   a7be2a782f62ad8279ca63fa255e4c49
#
_cell.length_a   1.000
_cell.length_b   1.000
_cell.length_c   1.000
_cell.angle_alpha   90.00
_cell.angle_beta   90.00
_cell.angle_gamma   90.00
#
_symmetry.space_group_name_H-M   'P 1'
#
loop_
_entity.id
_entity.type
_entity.pdbx_description
1 polymer ?
#
loop_
_entity_poly.entity_id
_entity_poly.type
_entity_poly.pdbx_seq_one_letter_code
_entity_poly.pdbx_strand_id
1 'polypeptide(L)'
;MIKAAGKTIYIDPYAGEYVDKAGLILVTHSHSDHMNTTWIGKVRRDDTVIVAPADCVAKIGGTVKSLKPGEKMTVGEIVVEAVEAYNFKRFRSPGNPYHPKGFGVGYLLSTGGKTIYHAGDTDFIPEMKGLKNIHLALLPCDGTFNMNSSEVVEATLAIRPKFLIPMHLRNTDPSIIKKEVEAKSEIKVLLLKPGEVFEIG
;
A
#
# COMPACT_ATOMS: atom_id res chain seq x y z
N MET A 1 3.10 3.35 -8.73
CA MET A 1 3.70 4.71 -8.85
C MET A 1 2.61 5.75 -8.62
N ILE A 2 2.92 6.79 -7.87
CA ILE A 2 2.03 7.94 -7.63
C ILE A 2 2.81 9.20 -8.00
N LYS A 3 2.18 10.17 -8.65
CA LYS A 3 2.73 11.51 -8.88
C LYS A 3 1.91 12.52 -8.09
N ALA A 4 2.54 13.23 -7.16
CA ALA A 4 1.90 14.22 -6.31
C ALA A 4 2.90 15.27 -5.82
N ALA A 5 2.48 16.52 -5.67
CA ALA A 5 3.30 17.63 -5.17
C ALA A 5 4.69 17.70 -5.85
N GLY A 6 4.75 17.55 -7.17
CA GLY A 6 5.98 17.57 -7.96
C GLY A 6 6.94 16.40 -7.72
N LYS A 7 6.52 15.36 -7.01
CA LYS A 7 7.34 14.16 -6.72
C LYS A 7 6.78 12.90 -7.37
N THR A 8 7.68 12.04 -7.83
CA THR A 8 7.38 10.65 -8.16
C THR A 8 7.57 9.79 -6.91
N ILE A 9 6.54 9.05 -6.55
CA ILE A 9 6.48 8.19 -5.36
C ILE A 9 6.33 6.75 -5.82
N TYR A 10 7.21 5.88 -5.35
CA TYR A 10 7.05 4.44 -5.52
C TYR A 10 6.74 3.79 -4.17
N ILE A 11 5.81 2.85 -4.18
CA ILE A 11 5.53 1.96 -3.06
C ILE A 11 5.92 0.57 -3.52
N ASP A 12 6.78 -0.10 -2.77
CA ASP A 12 7.29 -1.45 -3.03
C ASP A 12 7.78 -1.65 -4.48
N PRO A 13 8.79 -0.89 -4.96
CA PRO A 13 9.28 -1.06 -6.32
C PRO A 13 9.94 -2.44 -6.47
N TYR A 14 9.31 -3.34 -7.23
CA TYR A 14 9.72 -4.74 -7.35
C TYR A 14 10.04 -5.17 -8.78
N ALA A 15 9.14 -4.89 -9.74
CA ALA A 15 9.28 -5.32 -11.13
C ALA A 15 8.57 -4.35 -12.07
N GLY A 16 9.00 -4.31 -13.32
CA GLY A 16 8.40 -3.46 -14.35
C GLY A 16 9.37 -2.45 -14.95
N GLU A 17 8.84 -1.55 -15.77
CA GLU A 17 9.59 -0.45 -16.35
C GLU A 17 9.37 0.81 -15.51
N TYR A 18 10.46 1.36 -15.00
CA TYR A 18 10.46 2.59 -14.20
C TYR A 18 11.19 3.68 -14.99
N VAL A 19 10.43 4.63 -15.53
CA VAL A 19 10.98 5.72 -16.34
C VAL A 19 11.50 6.85 -15.47
N ASP A 20 10.75 7.19 -14.42
CA ASP A 20 11.06 8.34 -13.57
C ASP A 20 11.89 7.94 -12.34
N LYS A 21 12.78 8.81 -11.93
CA LYS A 21 13.47 8.67 -10.64
C LYS A 21 12.55 9.10 -9.49
N ALA A 22 12.68 8.41 -8.36
CA ALA A 22 11.88 8.66 -7.17
C ALA A 22 12.30 9.92 -6.40
N GLY A 23 11.32 10.72 -5.99
CA GLY A 23 11.51 11.69 -4.91
C GLY A 23 11.20 11.07 -3.54
N LEU A 24 10.36 10.01 -3.52
CA LEU A 24 9.99 9.28 -2.32
C LEU A 24 9.82 7.79 -2.66
N ILE A 25 10.37 6.91 -1.83
CA ILE A 25 10.15 5.46 -1.88
C ILE A 25 9.59 5.02 -0.53
N LEU A 26 8.50 4.26 -0.56
CA LEU A 26 7.91 3.63 0.60
C LEU A 26 8.07 2.13 0.46
N VAL A 27 8.50 1.45 1.52
CA VAL A 27 8.59 -0.01 1.58
C VAL A 27 7.68 -0.48 2.70
N THR A 28 6.73 -1.37 2.39
CA THR A 28 5.74 -1.82 3.36
C THR A 28 6.29 -2.88 4.31
N HIS A 29 7.12 -3.80 3.83
CA HIS A 29 7.73 -4.89 4.61
C HIS A 29 8.89 -5.56 3.87
N SER A 30 9.59 -6.47 4.55
CA SER A 30 10.86 -7.03 4.05
C SER A 30 10.76 -8.29 3.19
N HIS A 31 9.58 -8.72 2.74
CA HIS A 31 9.49 -9.78 1.74
C HIS A 31 10.09 -9.33 0.40
N SER A 32 10.67 -10.26 -0.36
CA SER A 32 11.47 -9.98 -1.56
C SER A 32 10.69 -9.37 -2.72
N ASP A 33 9.38 -9.57 -2.75
CA ASP A 33 8.45 -9.01 -3.73
C ASP A 33 7.92 -7.60 -3.34
N HIS A 34 8.32 -7.08 -2.17
CA HIS A 34 8.03 -5.73 -1.69
C HIS A 34 9.32 -4.92 -1.46
N MET A 35 10.33 -5.55 -0.87
CA MET A 35 11.64 -4.93 -0.64
C MET A 35 12.68 -5.53 -1.59
N ASN A 36 12.84 -4.93 -2.76
CA ASN A 36 13.84 -5.33 -3.73
C ASN A 36 14.91 -4.24 -3.89
N THR A 37 16.10 -4.47 -3.31
CA THR A 37 17.19 -3.49 -3.29
C THR A 37 17.72 -3.14 -4.69
N THR A 38 17.64 -4.08 -5.65
CA THR A 38 18.02 -3.81 -7.04
C THR A 38 17.06 -2.79 -7.68
N TRP A 39 15.75 -2.97 -7.50
CA TRP A 39 14.76 -2.05 -8.04
C TRP A 39 14.74 -0.72 -7.31
N ILE A 40 14.89 -0.73 -5.97
CA ILE A 40 15.10 0.48 -5.18
C ILE A 40 16.31 1.26 -5.73
N GLY A 41 17.43 0.59 -5.98
CA GLY A 41 18.64 1.20 -6.56
C GLY A 41 18.42 1.78 -7.95
N LYS A 42 17.60 1.12 -8.80
CA LYS A 42 17.29 1.62 -10.14
C LYS A 42 16.47 2.92 -10.13
N VAL A 43 15.55 3.08 -9.18
CA VAL A 43 14.64 4.25 -9.16
C VAL A 43 15.13 5.37 -8.24
N ARG A 44 16.00 5.10 -7.26
CA ARG A 44 16.54 6.12 -6.35
C ARG A 44 17.52 7.07 -7.03
N ARG A 45 17.66 8.24 -6.47
CA ARG A 45 18.71 9.26 -6.69
C ARG A 45 19.21 9.75 -5.33
N ASP A 46 20.22 10.60 -5.31
CA ASP A 46 20.88 11.01 -4.06
C ASP A 46 19.96 11.70 -3.05
N ASP A 47 18.99 12.47 -3.53
CA ASP A 47 18.01 13.19 -2.72
C ASP A 47 16.68 12.41 -2.47
N THR A 48 16.59 11.14 -2.90
CA THR A 48 15.42 10.31 -2.65
C THR A 48 15.23 10.05 -1.17
N VAL A 49 14.09 10.41 -0.62
CA VAL A 49 13.69 9.97 0.72
C VAL A 49 13.16 8.55 0.65
N ILE A 50 13.69 7.66 1.50
CA ILE A 50 13.22 6.27 1.62
C ILE A 50 12.63 6.09 3.02
N VAL A 51 11.41 5.55 3.08
CA VAL A 51 10.69 5.24 4.33
C VAL A 51 10.39 3.74 4.35
N ALA A 52 10.68 3.08 5.45
CA ALA A 52 10.49 1.64 5.59
C ALA A 52 10.36 1.21 7.06
N PRO A 53 9.83 0.01 7.38
CA PRO A 53 9.93 -0.58 8.71
C PRO A 53 11.39 -0.79 9.15
N ALA A 54 11.62 -0.87 10.45
CA ALA A 54 12.96 -0.91 11.03
C ALA A 54 13.83 -2.07 10.52
N ASP A 55 13.23 -3.25 10.27
CA ASP A 55 13.93 -4.44 9.76
C ASP A 55 14.40 -4.30 8.31
N CYS A 56 13.81 -3.40 7.54
CA CYS A 56 14.19 -3.09 6.17
C CYS A 56 15.39 -2.12 6.10
N VAL A 57 15.57 -1.26 7.10
CA VAL A 57 16.57 -0.17 7.08
C VAL A 57 17.97 -0.67 6.80
N ALA A 58 18.43 -1.66 7.56
CA ALA A 58 19.79 -2.22 7.40
C ALA A 58 19.98 -2.91 6.05
N LYS A 59 18.94 -3.49 5.49
CA LYS A 59 18.97 -4.24 4.22
C LYS A 59 18.98 -3.32 3.00
N ILE A 60 18.26 -2.19 3.07
CA ILE A 60 18.19 -1.21 1.96
C ILE A 60 19.51 -0.42 1.86
N GLY A 61 20.09 -0.07 3.00
CA GLY A 61 21.31 0.74 3.08
C GLY A 61 21.10 2.21 2.71
N GLY A 62 22.08 3.05 3.08
CA GLY A 62 22.01 4.50 2.92
C GLY A 62 21.05 5.15 3.95
N THR A 63 20.55 6.34 3.63
CA THR A 63 19.66 7.09 4.55
C THR A 63 18.22 6.64 4.36
N VAL A 64 17.77 5.75 5.23
CA VAL A 64 16.37 5.28 5.28
C VAL A 64 15.73 5.79 6.57
N LYS A 65 14.53 6.35 6.48
CA LYS A 65 13.73 6.77 7.63
C LYS A 65 12.83 5.61 8.06
N SER A 66 12.85 5.27 9.34
CA SER A 66 11.93 4.26 9.87
C SER A 66 10.67 4.92 10.42
N LEU A 67 9.50 4.34 10.10
CA LEU A 67 8.24 4.68 10.74
C LEU A 67 7.58 3.41 11.29
N LYS A 68 7.05 3.51 12.51
CA LYS A 68 6.16 2.53 13.11
C LYS A 68 4.70 2.95 12.94
N PRO A 69 3.74 2.02 13.04
CA PRO A 69 2.32 2.38 13.02
C PRO A 69 1.99 3.53 13.98
N GLY A 70 1.27 4.54 13.48
CA GLY A 70 0.94 5.79 14.18
C GLY A 70 1.96 6.92 14.04
N GLU A 71 3.18 6.64 13.60
CA GLU A 71 4.18 7.67 13.34
C GLU A 71 3.99 8.33 11.98
N LYS A 72 4.35 9.62 11.90
CA LYS A 72 4.21 10.46 10.70
C LYS A 72 5.49 11.21 10.40
N MET A 73 5.69 11.49 9.11
CA MET A 73 6.70 12.44 8.65
C MET A 73 6.19 13.23 7.45
N THR A 74 6.84 14.36 7.19
CA THR A 74 6.52 15.20 6.03
C THR A 74 7.69 15.20 5.04
N VAL A 75 7.39 15.02 3.76
CA VAL A 75 8.35 15.06 2.65
C VAL A 75 7.85 16.08 1.61
N GLY A 76 8.35 17.31 1.72
CA GLY A 76 7.76 18.43 0.99
C GLY A 76 6.33 18.70 1.46
N GLU A 77 5.36 18.68 0.54
CA GLU A 77 3.93 18.86 0.85
C GLU A 77 3.19 17.53 1.12
N ILE A 78 3.92 16.41 1.18
CA ILE A 78 3.33 15.09 1.38
C ILE A 78 3.52 14.66 2.83
N VAL A 79 2.42 14.40 3.54
CA VAL A 79 2.45 13.76 4.85
C VAL A 79 2.35 12.25 4.64
N VAL A 80 3.32 11.52 5.18
CA VAL A 80 3.39 10.05 5.20
C VAL A 80 3.11 9.59 6.63
N GLU A 81 2.09 8.76 6.80
CA GLU A 81 1.78 8.10 8.08
C GLU A 81 1.86 6.60 7.90
N ALA A 82 2.59 5.91 8.77
CA ALA A 82 2.56 4.45 8.82
C ALA A 82 1.35 3.98 9.66
N VAL A 83 0.67 2.94 9.16
CA VAL A 83 -0.46 2.32 9.84
C VAL A 83 -0.26 0.81 9.96
N GLU A 84 -1.02 0.17 10.83
CA GLU A 84 -0.96 -1.28 11.04
C GLU A 84 -1.26 -2.05 9.75
N ALA A 85 -0.49 -3.13 9.52
CA ALA A 85 -0.70 -4.11 8.47
C ALA A 85 -0.22 -5.48 8.96
N TYR A 86 -1.13 -6.46 9.12
CA TYR A 86 -0.78 -7.78 9.62
C TYR A 86 -1.84 -8.84 9.29
N ASN A 87 -1.45 -10.12 9.45
CA ASN A 87 -2.37 -11.24 9.36
C ASN A 87 -2.76 -11.77 10.75
N PHE A 88 -4.02 -12.10 10.91
CA PHE A 88 -4.56 -12.86 12.04
C PHE A 88 -5.45 -14.04 11.59
N LYS A 89 -5.68 -14.16 10.28
CA LYS A 89 -6.42 -15.28 9.66
C LYS A 89 -5.53 -16.14 8.75
N ARG A 90 -4.42 -15.60 8.27
CA ARG A 90 -3.54 -16.27 7.29
C ARG A 90 -2.21 -16.65 7.90
N PHE A 91 -1.94 -17.97 7.86
CA PHE A 91 -0.80 -18.56 8.56
C PHE A 91 0.01 -19.47 7.63
N ARG A 92 1.33 -19.43 7.75
CA ARG A 92 2.24 -20.43 7.14
C ARG A 92 2.11 -21.79 7.82
N SER A 93 1.88 -21.78 9.13
CA SER A 93 1.66 -22.93 9.99
C SER A 93 0.90 -22.46 11.24
N PRO A 94 0.31 -23.35 12.03
CA PRO A 94 -0.41 -22.95 13.24
C PRO A 94 0.39 -22.00 14.12
N GLY A 95 -0.19 -20.84 14.44
CA GLY A 95 0.44 -19.79 15.24
C GLY A 95 1.53 -18.94 14.55
N ASN A 96 1.83 -19.19 13.27
CA ASN A 96 2.86 -18.46 12.52
C ASN A 96 2.23 -17.74 11.32
N PRO A 97 1.73 -16.51 11.45
CA PRO A 97 1.13 -15.76 10.35
C PRO A 97 2.16 -15.41 9.26
N TYR A 98 1.69 -15.19 8.03
CA TYR A 98 2.56 -14.72 6.94
C TYR A 98 3.15 -13.35 7.24
N HIS A 99 2.34 -12.44 7.80
CA HIS A 99 2.73 -11.08 8.20
C HIS A 99 2.33 -10.88 9.68
N PRO A 100 3.20 -11.20 10.64
CA PRO A 100 2.89 -10.99 12.06
C PRO A 100 2.74 -9.49 12.37
N LYS A 101 1.95 -9.15 13.39
CA LYS A 101 1.79 -7.74 13.82
C LYS A 101 3.16 -7.15 14.18
N GLY A 102 3.43 -5.94 13.66
CA GLY A 102 4.71 -5.24 13.80
C GLY A 102 5.78 -5.66 12.79
N PHE A 103 5.50 -6.59 11.86
CA PHE A 103 6.42 -6.97 10.79
C PHE A 103 6.41 -5.97 9.63
N GLY A 104 5.23 -5.53 9.20
CA GLY A 104 5.03 -4.60 8.10
C GLY A 104 4.12 -3.44 8.48
N VAL A 105 3.96 -2.51 7.53
CA VAL A 105 3.09 -1.34 7.66
C VAL A 105 2.31 -1.11 6.37
N GLY A 106 1.11 -0.53 6.52
CA GLY A 106 0.47 0.23 5.46
C GLY A 106 0.86 1.70 5.53
N TYR A 107 0.47 2.48 4.52
CA TYR A 107 0.75 3.91 4.47
C TYR A 107 -0.50 4.73 4.16
N LEU A 108 -0.64 5.86 4.85
CA LEU A 108 -1.50 6.96 4.45
C LEU A 108 -0.62 8.06 3.85
N LEU A 109 -0.93 8.48 2.64
CA LEU A 109 -0.27 9.57 1.94
C LEU A 109 -1.26 10.71 1.79
N SER A 110 -1.01 11.81 2.47
CA SER A 110 -1.89 12.99 2.43
C SER A 110 -1.20 14.17 1.76
N THR A 111 -1.81 14.72 0.72
CA THR A 111 -1.35 15.92 0.00
C THR A 111 -2.52 16.54 -0.77
N GLY A 112 -2.53 17.88 -0.94
CA GLY A 112 -3.56 18.59 -1.69
C GLY A 112 -4.98 18.32 -1.17
N GLY A 113 -5.18 18.12 0.14
CA GLY A 113 -6.48 17.79 0.75
C GLY A 113 -6.99 16.38 0.46
N LYS A 114 -6.20 15.50 -0.14
CA LYS A 114 -6.55 14.12 -0.48
C LYS A 114 -5.67 13.14 0.28
N THR A 115 -6.24 11.98 0.64
CA THR A 115 -5.52 10.90 1.32
C THR A 115 -5.63 9.62 0.52
N ILE A 116 -4.49 9.00 0.24
CA ILE A 116 -4.35 7.69 -0.38
C ILE A 116 -3.95 6.71 0.72
N TYR A 117 -4.67 5.60 0.83
CA TYR A 117 -4.35 4.49 1.71
C TYR A 117 -3.79 3.32 0.89
N HIS A 118 -2.56 2.92 1.17
CA HIS A 118 -1.95 1.69 0.67
C HIS A 118 -1.85 0.70 1.84
N ALA A 119 -2.60 -0.38 1.78
CA ALA A 119 -2.74 -1.27 2.93
C ALA A 119 -1.47 -2.09 3.26
N GLY A 120 -0.54 -2.24 2.29
CA GLY A 120 0.51 -3.25 2.39
C GLY A 120 -0.10 -4.65 2.33
N ASP A 121 0.62 -5.65 2.85
CA ASP A 121 0.12 -7.02 2.96
C ASP A 121 -0.54 -7.23 4.32
N THR A 122 -1.85 -7.54 4.30
CA THR A 122 -2.67 -7.56 5.51
C THR A 122 -3.98 -8.33 5.33
N ASP A 123 -4.55 -8.77 6.44
CA ASP A 123 -5.96 -9.12 6.53
C ASP A 123 -6.84 -7.86 6.71
N PHE A 124 -8.17 -8.01 6.66
CA PHE A 124 -9.08 -6.94 7.08
C PHE A 124 -9.03 -6.80 8.61
N ILE A 125 -8.13 -5.95 9.07
CA ILE A 125 -7.86 -5.72 10.50
C ILE A 125 -8.83 -4.69 11.11
N PRO A 126 -9.10 -4.77 12.43
CA PRO A 126 -10.02 -3.84 13.10
C PRO A 126 -9.66 -2.37 12.95
N GLU A 127 -8.38 -2.04 12.88
CA GLU A 127 -7.84 -0.68 12.74
C GLU A 127 -8.31 0.02 11.47
N MET A 128 -8.61 -0.74 10.39
CA MET A 128 -9.13 -0.18 9.14
C MET A 128 -10.48 0.54 9.31
N LYS A 129 -11.30 0.11 10.28
CA LYS A 129 -12.59 0.76 10.57
C LYS A 129 -12.44 2.18 11.13
N GLY A 130 -11.26 2.49 11.67
CA GLY A 130 -10.91 3.81 12.18
C GLY A 130 -10.46 4.81 11.11
N LEU A 131 -10.13 4.35 9.90
CA LEU A 131 -9.69 5.21 8.80
C LEU A 131 -10.81 6.16 8.37
N LYS A 132 -10.45 7.43 8.11
CA LYS A 132 -11.40 8.48 7.73
C LYS A 132 -10.90 9.27 6.54
N ASN A 133 -11.82 9.82 5.75
CA ASN A 133 -11.52 10.72 4.64
C ASN A 133 -10.54 10.14 3.60
N ILE A 134 -10.65 8.83 3.35
CA ILE A 134 -9.84 8.16 2.34
C ILE A 134 -10.41 8.47 0.95
N HIS A 135 -9.56 9.05 0.09
CA HIS A 135 -9.93 9.31 -1.31
C HIS A 135 -9.72 8.07 -2.18
N LEU A 136 -8.57 7.42 -2.02
CA LEU A 136 -8.23 6.21 -2.75
C LEU A 136 -7.68 5.17 -1.77
N ALA A 137 -8.22 3.95 -1.82
CA ALA A 137 -7.65 2.80 -1.12
C ALA A 137 -7.04 1.82 -2.14
N LEU A 138 -5.85 1.29 -1.82
CA LEU A 138 -5.23 0.18 -2.52
C LEU A 138 -5.21 -1.00 -1.56
N LEU A 139 -6.01 -2.05 -1.84
CA LEU A 139 -6.21 -3.19 -0.96
C LEU A 139 -5.76 -4.50 -1.64
N PRO A 140 -4.95 -5.33 -0.96
CA PRO A 140 -4.49 -6.61 -1.49
C PRO A 140 -5.63 -7.64 -1.46
N CYS A 141 -5.72 -8.51 -2.50
CA CYS A 141 -6.86 -9.42 -2.65
C CYS A 141 -6.52 -10.83 -3.16
N ASP A 142 -5.31 -11.34 -2.91
CA ASP A 142 -4.91 -12.67 -3.42
C ASP A 142 -5.57 -13.86 -2.71
N GLY A 143 -6.16 -13.65 -1.54
CA GLY A 143 -6.86 -14.67 -0.76
C GLY A 143 -5.96 -15.70 -0.04
N THR A 144 -4.67 -15.71 -0.33
CA THR A 144 -3.68 -16.67 0.24
C THR A 144 -2.85 -16.02 1.34
N PHE A 145 -2.21 -14.89 1.03
CA PHE A 145 -1.36 -14.13 1.95
C PHE A 145 -2.10 -12.93 2.53
N ASN A 146 -3.14 -12.51 1.84
CA ASN A 146 -3.91 -11.30 2.08
C ASN A 146 -5.41 -11.60 2.04
N MET A 147 -6.23 -10.56 2.17
CA MET A 147 -7.68 -10.63 2.06
C MET A 147 -8.13 -11.39 0.81
N ASN A 148 -9.22 -12.15 0.90
CA ASN A 148 -9.95 -12.65 -0.26
C ASN A 148 -10.93 -11.57 -0.77
N SER A 149 -11.59 -11.85 -1.91
CA SER A 149 -12.51 -10.88 -2.53
C SER A 149 -13.62 -10.41 -1.59
N SER A 150 -14.22 -11.31 -0.81
CA SER A 150 -15.28 -10.97 0.15
C SER A 150 -14.76 -10.04 1.26
N GLU A 151 -13.58 -10.32 1.81
CA GLU A 151 -12.97 -9.50 2.85
C GLU A 151 -12.56 -8.12 2.32
N VAL A 152 -12.11 -8.03 1.05
CA VAL A 152 -11.85 -6.72 0.41
C VAL A 152 -13.13 -5.92 0.25
N VAL A 153 -14.25 -6.55 -0.11
CA VAL A 153 -15.56 -5.88 -0.15
C VAL A 153 -15.94 -5.36 1.23
N GLU A 154 -15.84 -6.19 2.28
CA GLU A 154 -16.12 -5.77 3.66
C GLU A 154 -15.23 -4.62 4.12
N ALA A 155 -13.90 -4.71 3.89
CA ALA A 155 -12.94 -3.67 4.22
C ALA A 155 -13.27 -2.36 3.50
N THR A 156 -13.57 -2.44 2.19
CA THR A 156 -13.93 -1.26 1.39
C THR A 156 -15.17 -0.56 1.91
N LEU A 157 -16.22 -1.32 2.24
CA LEU A 157 -17.46 -0.76 2.80
C LEU A 157 -17.27 -0.18 4.22
N ALA A 158 -16.29 -0.68 4.98
CA ALA A 158 -15.94 -0.15 6.29
C ALA A 158 -15.10 1.13 6.20
N ILE A 159 -14.10 1.17 5.32
CA ILE A 159 -13.20 2.33 5.10
C ILE A 159 -13.94 3.47 4.39
N ARG A 160 -14.84 3.14 3.46
CA ARG A 160 -15.61 4.08 2.62
C ARG A 160 -14.74 5.06 1.84
N PRO A 161 -13.75 4.59 1.05
CA PRO A 161 -12.99 5.46 0.18
C PRO A 161 -13.86 5.96 -0.98
N LYS A 162 -13.44 7.03 -1.68
CA LYS A 162 -14.11 7.42 -2.94
C LYS A 162 -13.79 6.43 -4.07
N PHE A 163 -12.55 5.96 -4.10
CA PHE A 163 -12.06 5.01 -5.09
C PHE A 163 -11.35 3.83 -4.43
N LEU A 164 -11.51 2.64 -5.03
CA LEU A 164 -10.76 1.44 -4.67
C LEU A 164 -9.94 0.96 -5.87
N ILE A 165 -8.68 0.61 -5.65
CA ILE A 165 -7.87 -0.19 -6.57
C ILE A 165 -7.53 -1.51 -5.87
N PRO A 166 -8.09 -2.65 -6.30
CA PRO A 166 -7.62 -3.97 -5.87
C PRO A 166 -6.19 -4.19 -6.38
N MET A 167 -5.31 -4.64 -5.51
CA MET A 167 -3.91 -4.93 -5.83
C MET A 167 -3.51 -6.34 -5.36
N HIS A 168 -2.29 -6.78 -5.67
CA HIS A 168 -1.75 -8.08 -5.28
C HIS A 168 -2.71 -9.22 -5.68
N LEU A 169 -3.13 -9.23 -6.97
CA LEU A 169 -4.26 -10.03 -7.46
C LEU A 169 -3.95 -11.53 -7.53
N ARG A 170 -2.73 -11.91 -7.92
CA ARG A 170 -2.39 -13.29 -8.29
C ARG A 170 -3.43 -13.87 -9.26
N ASN A 171 -4.19 -14.87 -8.81
CA ASN A 171 -5.25 -15.54 -9.59
C ASN A 171 -6.66 -15.02 -9.28
N THR A 172 -6.78 -13.94 -8.49
CA THR A 172 -8.08 -13.35 -8.14
C THR A 172 -8.63 -12.53 -9.30
N ASP A 173 -9.88 -12.76 -9.67
CA ASP A 173 -10.61 -11.89 -10.58
C ASP A 173 -11.17 -10.68 -9.83
N PRO A 174 -10.63 -9.48 -10.04
CA PRO A 174 -11.07 -8.29 -9.32
C PRO A 174 -12.43 -7.76 -9.79
N SER A 175 -12.98 -8.28 -10.89
CA SER A 175 -14.30 -7.89 -11.40
C SER A 175 -15.42 -8.24 -10.41
N ILE A 176 -15.24 -9.31 -9.63
CA ILE A 176 -16.15 -9.73 -8.56
C ILE A 176 -16.21 -8.64 -7.48
N ILE A 177 -15.05 -8.13 -7.05
CA ILE A 177 -14.95 -7.04 -6.06
C ILE A 177 -15.67 -5.80 -6.59
N LYS A 178 -15.39 -5.42 -7.85
CA LYS A 178 -16.03 -4.27 -8.50
C LYS A 178 -17.54 -4.39 -8.47
N LYS A 179 -18.06 -5.52 -8.94
CA LYS A 179 -19.50 -5.76 -8.99
C LYS A 179 -20.16 -5.64 -7.60
N GLU A 180 -19.56 -6.24 -6.59
CA GLU A 180 -20.14 -6.26 -5.25
C GLU A 180 -20.05 -4.92 -4.52
N VAL A 181 -18.93 -4.20 -4.64
CA VAL A 181 -18.74 -2.89 -4.01
C VAL A 181 -19.67 -1.86 -4.64
N GLU A 182 -19.70 -1.78 -5.98
CA GLU A 182 -20.51 -0.80 -6.70
C GLU A 182 -22.02 -1.08 -6.62
N ALA A 183 -22.41 -2.32 -6.37
CA ALA A 183 -23.82 -2.66 -6.09
C ALA A 183 -24.28 -2.22 -4.69
N LYS A 184 -23.38 -2.04 -3.74
CA LYS A 184 -23.67 -1.77 -2.33
C LYS A 184 -23.33 -0.34 -1.90
N SER A 185 -22.68 0.44 -2.77
CA SER A 185 -22.18 1.78 -2.42
C SER A 185 -21.89 2.63 -3.67
N GLU A 186 -21.65 3.93 -3.45
CA GLU A 186 -21.21 4.87 -4.49
C GLU A 186 -19.67 4.82 -4.75
N ILE A 187 -18.95 3.92 -4.09
CA ILE A 187 -17.50 3.76 -4.23
C ILE A 187 -17.21 3.27 -5.65
N LYS A 188 -16.25 3.91 -6.34
CA LYS A 188 -15.84 3.48 -7.68
C LYS A 188 -14.63 2.56 -7.59
N VAL A 189 -14.74 1.37 -8.17
CA VAL A 189 -13.65 0.39 -8.23
C VAL A 189 -12.95 0.49 -9.57
N LEU A 190 -11.65 0.80 -9.53
CA LEU A 190 -10.79 1.01 -10.68
C LEU A 190 -9.97 -0.25 -10.92
N LEU A 191 -10.16 -0.89 -12.06
CA LEU A 191 -9.39 -2.07 -12.48
C LEU A 191 -8.32 -1.63 -13.47
N LEU A 192 -7.21 -1.10 -12.95
CA LEU A 192 -6.12 -0.60 -13.76
C LEU A 192 -5.19 -1.74 -14.21
N LYS A 193 -4.85 -1.74 -15.48
CA LYS A 193 -3.76 -2.58 -16.02
C LYS A 193 -2.41 -1.92 -15.75
N PRO A 194 -1.32 -2.69 -15.75
CA PRO A 194 0.03 -2.12 -15.68
C PRO A 194 0.22 -1.02 -16.73
N GLY A 195 0.69 0.15 -16.30
CA GLY A 195 0.89 1.33 -17.16
C GLY A 195 -0.33 2.24 -17.31
N GLU A 196 -1.54 1.81 -16.93
CA GLU A 196 -2.70 2.71 -16.93
C GLU A 196 -2.62 3.73 -15.80
N VAL A 197 -3.10 4.94 -16.07
CA VAL A 197 -3.05 6.08 -15.15
C VAL A 197 -4.47 6.50 -14.77
N PHE A 198 -4.66 6.76 -13.49
CA PHE A 198 -5.87 7.37 -12.95
C PHE A 198 -5.52 8.68 -12.25
N GLU A 199 -6.21 9.75 -12.61
CA GLU A 199 -6.06 11.07 -11.99
C GLU A 199 -7.15 11.29 -10.94
N ILE A 200 -6.72 11.58 -9.72
CA ILE A 200 -7.64 11.96 -8.64
C ILE A 200 -7.91 13.46 -8.79
N GLY A 201 -9.02 13.80 -9.40
CA GLY A 201 -9.49 15.16 -9.61
C GLY A 201 -9.82 15.90 -8.32
#